data_bd5a038f1c7e7aff23403bfcf366083b
#
_entry.id   bd5a038f1c7e7aff23403bfcf366083b
#
_cell.length_a   1.000
_cell.length_b   1.000
_cell.length_c   1.000
_cell.angle_alpha   90.00
_cell.angle_beta   90.00
_cell.angle_gamma   90.00
#
_symmetry.space_group_name_H-M   'P 1'
#
loop_
_entity.id
_entity.type
_entity.pdbx_description
1 polymer ?
#
loop_
_entity_poly.entity_id
_entity_poly.type
_entity_poly.pdbx_seq_one_letter_code
_entity_poly.pdbx_strand_id
1 'polypeptide(L)'
;VLYEFNKEGKIVDKHKIDNCGMNDDWEDLTSDNENFYVANSGNNYGERKDLSILILDKKNQFRCNGKIEFNYKNQINFESKSKHPYDSEGLISVGNKLIIFSKDRKNLITELYAIPKKPGSYEIEPFYSYDVNSLITGADYNEFLKLVSLVGYDYVEDGSESENQYLYT
;
A
#
# COMPACT_ATOMS: atom_id res chain seq x y z
N VAL A 1 15.16 -2.65 -2.40
CA VAL A 1 15.60 -2.51 -3.80
C VAL A 1 14.39 -2.52 -4.70
N LEU A 2 14.28 -1.56 -5.63
CA LEU A 2 13.33 -1.59 -6.73
C LEU A 2 14.01 -2.22 -7.95
N TYR A 3 13.28 -3.02 -8.70
CA TYR A 3 13.76 -3.64 -9.93
C TYR A 3 13.03 -3.02 -11.12
N GLU A 4 13.78 -2.62 -12.13
CA GLU A 4 13.25 -2.15 -13.40
C GLU A 4 13.23 -3.31 -14.40
N PHE A 5 12.09 -3.53 -15.06
CA PHE A 5 11.89 -4.56 -16.06
C PHE A 5 11.58 -3.93 -17.42
N ASN A 6 12.05 -4.54 -18.48
CA ASN A 6 11.58 -4.24 -19.83
C ASN A 6 10.26 -4.97 -20.14
N LYS A 7 9.72 -4.71 -21.34
CA LYS A 7 8.45 -5.32 -21.80
C LYS A 7 8.49 -6.85 -21.93
N GLU A 8 9.68 -7.41 -22.05
CA GLU A 8 9.92 -8.86 -22.13
C GLU A 8 10.10 -9.50 -20.73
N GLY A 9 9.92 -8.72 -19.65
CA GLY A 9 10.06 -9.20 -18.27
C GLY A 9 11.50 -9.36 -17.79
N LYS A 10 12.51 -8.88 -18.56
CA LYS A 10 13.91 -8.96 -18.18
C LYS A 10 14.28 -7.78 -17.27
N ILE A 11 14.94 -8.05 -16.15
CA ILE A 11 15.51 -7.01 -15.28
C ILE A 11 16.57 -6.24 -16.06
N VAL A 12 16.39 -4.93 -16.19
CA VAL A 12 17.31 -4.01 -16.86
C VAL A 12 18.11 -3.16 -15.89
N ASP A 13 17.55 -2.89 -14.69
CA ASP A 13 18.26 -2.16 -13.64
C ASP A 13 17.76 -2.53 -12.23
N LYS A 14 18.54 -2.12 -11.22
CA LYS A 14 18.26 -2.31 -9.79
C LYS A 14 18.57 -1.03 -9.05
N HIS A 15 17.55 -0.42 -8.49
CA HIS A 15 17.66 0.83 -7.77
C HIS A 15 17.68 0.58 -6.26
N LYS A 16 18.83 0.80 -5.64
CA LYS A 16 18.95 0.74 -4.19
C LYS A 16 18.40 2.02 -3.59
N ILE A 17 17.44 1.90 -2.71
CA ILE A 17 16.85 3.04 -2.02
C ILE A 17 17.63 3.26 -0.72
N ASP A 18 18.38 4.33 -0.69
CA ASP A 18 19.17 4.74 0.47
C ASP A 18 18.50 5.93 1.17
N ASN A 19 18.69 6.04 2.48
CA ASN A 19 18.25 7.17 3.33
C ASN A 19 16.73 7.36 3.52
N CYS A 20 15.90 6.36 3.22
CA CYS A 20 14.47 6.39 3.51
C CYS A 20 14.04 5.42 4.64
N GLY A 21 14.96 4.77 5.29
CA GLY A 21 14.73 3.67 6.20
C GLY A 21 14.91 2.31 5.56
N MET A 22 14.72 1.26 6.34
CA MET A 22 14.78 -0.12 5.87
C MET A 22 13.49 -0.51 5.16
N ASN A 23 13.54 -1.57 4.38
CA ASN A 23 12.35 -2.28 3.92
C ASN A 23 11.91 -3.20 5.06
N ASP A 24 10.86 -2.80 5.75
CA ASP A 24 10.27 -3.61 6.81
C ASP A 24 9.16 -4.52 6.23
N ASP A 25 8.26 -3.93 5.40
CA ASP A 25 7.22 -4.67 4.69
C ASP A 25 6.65 -3.78 3.55
N TRP A 26 7.32 -3.80 2.38
CA TRP A 26 6.89 -3.04 1.20
C TRP A 26 5.83 -3.80 0.43
N GLU A 27 4.67 -3.19 0.23
CA GLU A 27 3.50 -3.84 -0.32
C GLU A 27 3.14 -3.37 -1.73
N ASP A 28 3.16 -2.08 -1.98
CA ASP A 28 2.71 -1.53 -3.26
C ASP A 28 3.56 -0.33 -3.71
N LEU A 29 3.50 -0.03 -5.00
CA LEU A 29 4.22 1.06 -5.64
C LEU A 29 3.29 1.82 -6.58
N THR A 30 3.08 3.09 -6.31
CA THR A 30 2.39 4.00 -7.24
C THR A 30 3.24 5.19 -7.61
N SER A 31 2.79 6.03 -8.54
CA SER A 31 3.56 7.19 -8.95
C SER A 31 2.71 8.34 -9.47
N ASP A 32 3.30 9.53 -9.52
CA ASP A 32 2.84 10.65 -10.31
C ASP A 32 3.94 11.13 -11.27
N ASN A 33 3.83 12.33 -11.80
CA ASN A 33 4.83 12.87 -12.75
C ASN A 33 6.22 13.09 -12.16
N GLU A 34 6.33 13.27 -10.84
CA GLU A 34 7.56 13.67 -10.16
C GLU A 34 8.15 12.56 -9.30
N ASN A 35 7.30 11.76 -8.64
CA ASN A 35 7.73 10.82 -7.62
C ASN A 35 7.16 9.42 -7.84
N PHE A 36 7.90 8.43 -7.33
CA PHE A 36 7.33 7.16 -6.92
C PHE A 36 6.99 7.20 -5.44
N TYR A 37 5.96 6.46 -5.06
CA TYR A 37 5.49 6.29 -3.69
C TYR A 37 5.47 4.81 -3.36
N VAL A 38 6.29 4.39 -2.39
CA VAL A 38 6.41 2.99 -1.97
C VAL A 38 5.70 2.81 -0.64
N ALA A 39 4.69 1.98 -0.61
CA ALA A 39 3.97 1.65 0.61
C ALA A 39 4.80 0.70 1.49
N ASN A 40 5.34 1.18 2.60
CA ASN A 40 5.95 0.38 3.68
C ASN A 40 4.89 0.18 4.77
N SER A 41 3.80 -0.46 4.40
CA SER A 41 2.53 -0.46 5.14
C SER A 41 2.02 -1.83 5.54
N GLY A 42 2.71 -2.91 5.14
CA GLY A 42 2.36 -4.25 5.59
C GLY A 42 2.38 -4.35 7.11
N ASN A 43 1.34 -4.93 7.67
CA ASN A 43 1.15 -5.02 9.12
C ASN A 43 0.39 -6.30 9.49
N ASN A 44 0.88 -7.43 9.01
CA ASN A 44 0.23 -8.74 9.06
C ASN A 44 -0.33 -9.16 10.44
N TYR A 45 0.25 -8.65 11.52
CA TYR A 45 -0.16 -8.95 12.88
C TYR A 45 -0.71 -7.75 13.68
N GLY A 46 -0.83 -6.58 13.04
CA GLY A 46 -1.42 -5.39 13.67
C GLY A 46 -0.56 -4.74 14.75
N GLU A 47 0.74 -5.04 14.80
CA GLU A 47 1.61 -4.59 15.89
C GLU A 47 2.53 -3.41 15.51
N ARG A 48 2.63 -3.08 14.20
CA ARG A 48 3.51 -2.02 13.71
C ARG A 48 3.00 -0.62 14.06
N LYS A 49 3.96 0.25 14.43
CA LYS A 49 3.75 1.67 14.78
C LYS A 49 4.53 2.62 13.88
N ASP A 50 5.15 2.09 12.83
CA ASP A 50 6.08 2.77 11.94
C ASP A 50 5.65 2.69 10.47
N LEU A 51 4.34 2.54 10.25
CA LEU A 51 3.76 2.49 8.90
C LEU A 51 4.09 3.77 8.14
N SER A 52 4.48 3.63 6.89
CA SER A 52 4.93 4.78 6.13
C SER A 52 4.82 4.59 4.62
N ILE A 53 4.88 5.71 3.89
CA ILE A 53 5.03 5.75 2.44
C ILE A 53 6.31 6.52 2.13
N LEU A 54 7.20 5.91 1.37
CA LEU A 54 8.45 6.54 0.93
C LEU A 54 8.19 7.38 -0.32
N ILE A 55 8.76 8.58 -0.40
CA ILE A 55 8.68 9.45 -1.56
C ILE A 55 10.03 9.42 -2.27
N LEU A 56 10.05 8.91 -3.49
CA LEU A 56 11.28 8.74 -4.28
C LEU A 56 11.24 9.61 -5.53
N ASP A 57 12.26 10.44 -5.73
CA ASP A 57 12.38 11.34 -6.86
C ASP A 57 12.66 10.58 -8.17
N LYS A 58 11.78 10.68 -9.15
CA LYS A 58 11.94 10.07 -10.48
C LYS A 58 13.11 10.62 -11.28
N LYS A 59 13.44 11.89 -11.09
CA LYS A 59 14.48 12.60 -11.86
C LYS A 59 15.87 12.46 -11.26
N ASN A 60 15.96 12.03 -10.00
CA ASN A 60 17.20 11.98 -9.24
C ASN A 60 17.49 10.55 -8.75
N GLN A 61 17.51 9.59 -9.66
CA GLN A 61 17.88 8.19 -9.42
C GLN A 61 17.13 7.55 -8.23
N PHE A 62 15.84 7.81 -8.10
CA PHE A 62 14.99 7.34 -7.01
C PHE A 62 15.49 7.74 -5.60
N ARG A 63 16.19 8.88 -5.51
CA ARG A 63 16.60 9.42 -4.22
C ARG A 63 15.38 9.66 -3.33
N CYS A 64 15.50 9.30 -2.06
CA CYS A 64 14.47 9.59 -1.09
C CYS A 64 14.31 11.09 -0.85
N ASN A 65 13.11 11.62 -1.14
CA ASN A 65 12.71 13.01 -0.91
C ASN A 65 11.97 13.19 0.42
N GLY A 66 11.68 12.09 1.12
CA GLY A 66 11.02 12.12 2.40
C GLY A 66 10.15 10.90 2.66
N LYS A 67 9.50 10.92 3.80
CA LYS A 67 8.65 9.85 4.28
C LYS A 67 7.34 10.44 4.81
N ILE A 68 6.24 9.78 4.47
CA ILE A 68 4.91 10.03 5.02
C ILE A 68 4.68 8.94 6.06
N GLU A 69 4.72 9.28 7.34
CA GLU A 69 4.41 8.35 8.43
C GLU A 69 2.92 8.42 8.73
N PHE A 70 2.31 7.29 9.06
CA PHE A 70 0.90 7.30 9.41
C PHE A 70 0.52 6.25 10.46
N ASN A 71 -0.57 6.55 11.16
CA ASN A 71 -1.22 5.62 12.08
C ASN A 71 -2.72 5.64 11.82
N TYR A 72 -3.36 4.50 12.00
CA TYR A 72 -4.83 4.42 11.98
C TYR A 72 -5.38 5.01 13.28
N LYS A 73 -6.22 6.03 13.18
CA LYS A 73 -6.82 6.74 14.32
C LYS A 73 -7.53 5.82 15.32
N ASN A 74 -8.15 4.76 14.78
CA ASN A 74 -8.93 3.82 15.58
C ASN A 74 -8.10 2.63 16.10
N GLN A 75 -6.80 2.53 15.77
CA GLN A 75 -5.93 1.49 16.27
C GLN A 75 -5.37 1.88 17.64
N ILE A 76 -6.06 1.49 18.70
CA ILE A 76 -5.65 1.76 20.09
C ILE A 76 -4.87 0.60 20.74
N ASN A 77 -4.90 -0.59 20.11
CA ASN A 77 -4.22 -1.78 20.59
C ASN A 77 -3.26 -2.30 19.50
N PHE A 78 -2.03 -2.61 19.91
CA PHE A 78 -0.95 -3.12 19.07
C PHE A 78 -0.48 -4.51 19.51
N GLU A 79 -1.35 -5.26 20.19
CA GLU A 79 -1.10 -6.67 20.46
C GLU A 79 -1.15 -7.47 19.16
N SER A 80 -0.20 -8.39 19.02
CA SER A 80 -0.11 -9.26 17.84
C SER A 80 -1.36 -10.12 17.64
N LYS A 81 -2.04 -9.95 16.51
CA LYS A 81 -3.26 -10.68 16.15
C LYS A 81 -3.30 -10.90 14.64
N SER A 82 -3.58 -12.12 14.19
CA SER A 82 -3.71 -12.42 12.77
C SER A 82 -4.99 -11.85 12.14
N LYS A 83 -6.07 -11.70 12.91
CA LYS A 83 -7.36 -11.13 12.47
C LYS A 83 -7.54 -9.72 13.01
N HIS A 84 -7.22 -8.73 12.20
CA HIS A 84 -7.38 -7.32 12.52
C HIS A 84 -7.62 -6.48 11.24
N PRO A 85 -8.13 -5.24 11.33
CA PRO A 85 -8.42 -4.38 10.16
C PRO A 85 -7.27 -3.44 9.75
N TYR A 86 -6.12 -3.47 10.41
CA TYR A 86 -5.06 -2.45 10.30
C TYR A 86 -3.86 -2.89 9.48
N ASP A 87 -4.09 -3.71 8.44
CA ASP A 87 -3.13 -4.03 7.40
C ASP A 87 -3.49 -3.29 6.11
N SER A 88 -2.53 -3.00 5.25
CA SER A 88 -2.80 -2.36 3.96
C SER A 88 -1.75 -2.72 2.92
N GLU A 89 -2.24 -3.14 1.76
CA GLU A 89 -1.42 -3.64 0.65
C GLU A 89 -1.73 -2.95 -0.69
N GLY A 90 -2.71 -2.05 -0.78
CA GLY A 90 -3.01 -1.30 -1.99
C GLY A 90 -2.73 0.19 -1.84
N LEU A 91 -2.10 0.81 -2.85
CA LEU A 91 -1.77 2.22 -2.87
C LEU A 91 -1.96 2.82 -4.27
N ILE A 92 -2.74 3.90 -4.39
CA ILE A 92 -2.85 4.65 -5.64
C ILE A 92 -2.56 6.14 -5.45
N SER A 93 -2.16 6.78 -6.54
CA SER A 93 -1.88 8.21 -6.64
C SER A 93 -3.00 8.91 -7.40
N VAL A 94 -3.79 9.75 -6.73
CA VAL A 94 -4.92 10.47 -7.35
C VAL A 94 -4.82 11.96 -7.04
N GLY A 95 -4.60 12.78 -8.06
CA GLY A 95 -4.45 14.22 -7.89
C GLY A 95 -3.33 14.55 -6.90
N ASN A 96 -3.65 15.27 -5.84
CA ASN A 96 -2.70 15.67 -4.79
C ASN A 96 -2.69 14.75 -3.56
N LYS A 97 -3.32 13.58 -3.65
CA LYS A 97 -3.44 12.62 -2.56
C LYS A 97 -2.94 11.23 -2.97
N LEU A 98 -2.55 10.47 -1.98
CA LEU A 98 -2.43 9.02 -2.05
C LEU A 98 -3.67 8.42 -1.38
N ILE A 99 -4.16 7.33 -1.95
CA ILE A 99 -5.25 6.55 -1.37
C ILE A 99 -4.71 5.17 -1.02
N ILE A 100 -4.86 4.81 0.23
CA ILE A 100 -4.46 3.51 0.79
C ILE A 100 -5.72 2.64 0.85
N PHE A 101 -5.59 1.37 0.47
CA PHE A 101 -6.62 0.35 0.59
C PHE A 101 -6.23 -0.64 1.67
N SER A 102 -7.10 -0.82 2.68
CA SER A 102 -6.84 -1.80 3.74
C SER A 102 -7.02 -3.23 3.26
N LYS A 103 -6.25 -4.13 3.88
CA LYS A 103 -6.42 -5.58 3.83
C LYS A 103 -7.00 -6.03 5.16
N ASP A 104 -8.31 -5.88 5.32
CA ASP A 104 -9.00 -6.18 6.57
C ASP A 104 -9.24 -7.70 6.72
N ARG A 105 -8.36 -8.36 7.47
CA ARG A 105 -8.45 -9.79 7.77
C ARG A 105 -9.56 -10.15 8.77
N LYS A 106 -10.23 -9.17 9.34
CA LYS A 106 -11.29 -9.38 10.32
C LYS A 106 -12.67 -9.38 9.69
N ASN A 107 -12.92 -8.40 8.82
CA ASN A 107 -14.24 -8.12 8.28
C ASN A 107 -14.36 -8.40 6.78
N LEU A 108 -13.24 -8.67 6.08
CA LEU A 108 -13.14 -8.91 4.63
C LEU A 108 -13.69 -7.74 3.80
N ILE A 109 -13.50 -6.54 4.30
CA ILE A 109 -13.78 -5.27 3.61
C ILE A 109 -12.48 -4.58 3.22
N THR A 110 -12.55 -3.60 2.33
CA THR A 110 -11.46 -2.66 2.15
C THR A 110 -11.93 -1.26 2.53
N GLU A 111 -11.20 -0.63 3.43
CA GLU A 111 -11.37 0.77 3.80
C GLU A 111 -10.40 1.64 3.03
N LEU A 112 -10.84 2.82 2.60
CA LEU A 112 -10.07 3.78 1.83
C LEU A 112 -9.65 4.94 2.70
N TYR A 113 -8.34 5.20 2.73
CA TYR A 113 -7.74 6.28 3.50
C TYR A 113 -7.03 7.26 2.59
N ALA A 114 -7.32 8.54 2.71
CA ALA A 114 -6.68 9.59 1.93
C ALA A 114 -5.59 10.29 2.73
N ILE A 115 -4.39 10.38 2.15
CA ILE A 115 -3.25 11.03 2.79
C ILE A 115 -2.57 12.02 1.81
N PRO A 116 -2.10 13.20 2.27
CA PRO A 116 -1.41 14.14 1.39
C PRO A 116 -0.04 13.61 0.93
N LYS A 117 0.36 13.97 -0.29
CA LYS A 117 1.68 13.65 -0.87
C LYS A 117 2.82 14.51 -0.30
N LYS A 118 2.86 14.69 1.01
CA LYS A 118 3.85 15.55 1.70
C LYS A 118 4.50 14.79 2.86
N PRO A 119 5.84 14.89 3.03
CA PRO A 119 6.49 14.35 4.21
C PRO A 119 5.85 14.87 5.49
N GLY A 120 5.71 14.01 6.49
CA GLY A 120 5.12 14.33 7.78
C GLY A 120 4.49 13.12 8.44
N SER A 121 3.92 13.32 9.63
CA SER A 121 3.21 12.27 10.38
C SER A 121 1.71 12.58 10.41
N TYR A 122 0.90 11.58 10.09
CA TYR A 122 -0.54 11.72 9.91
C TYR A 122 -1.30 10.66 10.68
N GLU A 123 -2.40 11.07 11.28
CA GLU A 123 -3.41 10.18 11.82
C GLU A 123 -4.53 10.06 10.78
N ILE A 124 -4.78 8.84 10.30
CA ILE A 124 -5.71 8.60 9.21
C ILE A 124 -6.98 7.91 9.68
N GLU A 125 -8.11 8.32 9.09
CA GLU A 125 -9.42 7.67 9.27
C GLU A 125 -10.04 7.37 7.90
N PRO A 126 -10.83 6.29 7.77
CA PRO A 126 -11.39 5.92 6.48
C PRO A 126 -12.44 6.95 6.05
N PHE A 127 -12.43 7.30 4.77
CA PHE A 127 -13.48 8.13 4.18
C PHE A 127 -14.52 7.31 3.42
N TYR A 128 -14.21 6.04 3.11
CA TYR A 128 -15.11 5.10 2.45
C TYR A 128 -14.73 3.65 2.78
N SER A 129 -15.66 2.73 2.58
CA SER A 129 -15.42 1.28 2.68
C SER A 129 -16.24 0.50 1.65
N TYR A 130 -15.68 -0.61 1.17
CA TYR A 130 -16.33 -1.56 0.28
C TYR A 130 -16.35 -2.95 0.91
N ASP A 131 -17.51 -3.61 0.85
CA ASP A 131 -17.62 -5.03 1.14
C ASP A 131 -17.16 -5.82 -0.09
N VAL A 132 -15.94 -6.32 -0.02
CA VAL A 132 -15.32 -7.08 -1.11
C VAL A 132 -15.31 -8.59 -0.84
N ASN A 133 -15.62 -8.98 0.39
CA ASN A 133 -15.56 -10.37 0.86
C ASN A 133 -14.25 -11.08 0.47
N SER A 134 -13.16 -10.34 0.46
CA SER A 134 -11.81 -10.82 0.10
C SER A 134 -10.73 -9.96 0.75
N LEU A 135 -9.47 -10.37 0.62
CA LEU A 135 -8.31 -9.62 1.06
C LEU A 135 -7.72 -8.85 -0.14
N ILE A 136 -7.79 -7.52 -0.12
CA ILE A 136 -7.19 -6.68 -1.17
C ILE A 136 -5.68 -6.63 -0.97
N THR A 137 -4.93 -6.90 -2.06
CA THR A 137 -3.46 -7.04 -2.05
C THR A 137 -2.75 -6.15 -3.06
N GLY A 138 -3.46 -5.31 -3.76
CA GLY A 138 -2.87 -4.34 -4.67
C GLY A 138 -3.93 -3.46 -5.31
N ALA A 139 -3.52 -2.29 -5.76
CA ALA A 139 -4.39 -1.32 -6.39
C ALA A 139 -3.68 -0.58 -7.53
N ASP A 140 -4.40 -0.24 -8.58
CA ASP A 140 -3.91 0.65 -9.63
C ASP A 140 -4.99 1.65 -10.04
N TYR A 141 -4.57 2.81 -10.52
CA TYR A 141 -5.45 3.86 -10.98
C TYR A 141 -5.11 4.32 -12.39
N ASN A 142 -6.04 4.13 -13.28
CA ASN A 142 -5.94 4.68 -14.63
C ASN A 142 -6.52 6.10 -14.66
N GLU A 143 -5.66 7.10 -14.73
CA GLU A 143 -6.04 8.52 -14.78
C GLU A 143 -6.93 8.88 -15.97
N PHE A 144 -6.68 8.28 -17.14
CA PHE A 144 -7.44 8.57 -18.36
C PHE A 144 -8.87 8.03 -18.29
N LEU A 145 -9.03 6.79 -17.83
CA LEU A 145 -10.33 6.13 -17.68
C LEU A 145 -11.04 6.52 -16.37
N LYS A 146 -10.35 7.17 -15.43
CA LYS A 146 -10.85 7.42 -14.06
C LYS A 146 -11.30 6.14 -13.35
N LEU A 147 -10.56 5.07 -13.59
CA LEU A 147 -10.87 3.73 -13.13
C LEU A 147 -9.84 3.27 -12.11
N VAL A 148 -10.30 2.74 -11.00
CA VAL A 148 -9.50 2.01 -10.02
C VAL A 148 -9.66 0.52 -10.28
N SER A 149 -8.54 -0.21 -10.30
CA SER A 149 -8.52 -1.67 -10.33
C SER A 149 -7.91 -2.19 -9.03
N LEU A 150 -8.55 -3.18 -8.42
CA LEU A 150 -8.06 -3.84 -7.21
C LEU A 150 -7.86 -5.32 -7.49
N VAL A 151 -6.83 -5.90 -6.91
CA VAL A 151 -6.63 -7.34 -6.88
C VAL A 151 -6.77 -7.85 -5.46
N GLY A 152 -7.32 -9.05 -5.30
CA GLY A 152 -7.52 -9.68 -3.99
C GLY A 152 -7.68 -11.19 -4.08
N TYR A 153 -7.72 -11.84 -2.92
CA TYR A 153 -7.93 -13.29 -2.79
C TYR A 153 -8.78 -13.63 -1.58
N ASP A 154 -9.33 -14.86 -1.56
CA ASP A 154 -10.11 -15.34 -0.42
C ASP A 154 -9.23 -15.50 0.82
N TYR A 155 -9.78 -15.17 1.98
CA TYR A 155 -9.16 -15.48 3.26
C TYR A 155 -9.36 -16.96 3.62
N VAL A 156 -8.26 -17.68 3.83
CA VAL A 156 -8.27 -19.07 4.28
C VAL A 156 -7.69 -19.16 5.68
N GLU A 157 -8.50 -19.62 6.65
CA GLU A 157 -8.13 -19.61 8.07
C GLU A 157 -6.98 -20.56 8.45
N ASP A 158 -6.81 -21.65 7.72
CA ASP A 158 -5.80 -22.67 8.01
C ASP A 158 -4.40 -22.34 7.47
N GLY A 159 -4.26 -21.16 6.81
CA GLY A 159 -3.00 -20.72 6.21
C GLY A 159 -2.68 -21.42 4.88
N SER A 160 -3.61 -22.18 4.31
CA SER A 160 -3.48 -22.70 2.94
C SER A 160 -3.59 -21.55 1.93
N GLU A 161 -2.98 -21.72 0.76
CA GLU A 161 -3.12 -20.76 -0.33
C GLU A 161 -4.55 -20.81 -0.89
N SER A 162 -5.15 -19.63 -1.09
CA SER A 162 -6.43 -19.53 -1.78
C SER A 162 -6.25 -19.79 -3.27
N GLU A 163 -7.12 -20.63 -3.85
CA GLU A 163 -7.16 -20.84 -5.30
C GLU A 163 -7.93 -19.71 -6.02
N ASN A 164 -8.76 -18.96 -5.30
CA ASN A 164 -9.59 -17.91 -5.87
C ASN A 164 -8.90 -16.55 -5.79
N GLN A 165 -8.76 -15.90 -6.96
CA GLN A 165 -8.24 -14.55 -7.08
C GLN A 165 -9.28 -13.68 -7.76
N TYR A 166 -9.38 -12.42 -7.37
CA TYR A 166 -10.38 -11.48 -7.84
C TYR A 166 -9.74 -10.23 -8.43
N LEU A 167 -10.35 -9.73 -9.49
CA LEU A 167 -10.07 -8.41 -10.05
C LEU A 167 -11.36 -7.59 -9.95
N TYR A 168 -11.29 -6.48 -9.25
CA TYR A 168 -12.38 -5.51 -9.09
C TYR A 168 -12.07 -4.26 -9.94
N THR A 169 -13.08 -3.71 -10.60
CA THR A 169 -12.94 -2.49 -11.40
C THR A 169 -14.15 -1.57 -11.22
#